data_06e76588bf88ca72050d41bc3e642952
#
_entry.id   06e76588bf88ca72050d41bc3e642952
#
_cell.length_a   1.000
_cell.length_b   1.000
_cell.length_c   1.000
_cell.angle_alpha   90.00
_cell.angle_beta   90.00
_cell.angle_gamma   90.00
#
_symmetry.space_group_name_H-M   'P 1'
#
loop_
_entity.id
_entity.type
_entity.pdbx_description
1 polymer ?
#
loop_
_entity_poly.entity_id
_entity_poly.type
_entity_poly.pdbx_seq_one_letter_code
_entity_poly.pdbx_strand_id
1 'polypeptide(L)'
;LPVILVVPARGMASTILAVLKGMIEYRNDSNIRGIILNRISPMLYPKMKKMIEEGLQTMGFQVQVVGYVPEEGAFHLESRHLGLMLPEEIGQRF
;
A
#
# COMPACT_ATOMS: atom_id res chain seq x y z
N LEU A 1 -6.40 -11.95 -10.18
CA LEU A 1 -5.22 -11.79 -9.35
C LEU A 1 -5.28 -10.48 -8.58
N PRO A 2 -4.87 -10.46 -7.32
CA PRO A 2 -4.86 -9.21 -6.56
C PRO A 2 -3.81 -8.25 -7.10
N VAL A 3 -4.14 -6.97 -7.08
CA VAL A 3 -3.27 -5.90 -7.54
C VAL A 3 -2.75 -5.15 -6.32
N ILE A 4 -1.46 -4.85 -6.31
CA ILE A 4 -0.84 -4.05 -5.27
C ILE A 4 -0.39 -2.73 -5.87
N LEU A 5 -0.84 -1.65 -5.25
CA LEU A 5 -0.54 -0.30 -5.70
C LEU A 5 0.66 0.24 -4.95
N VAL A 6 1.64 0.77 -5.68
CA VAL A 6 2.78 1.43 -5.06
C VAL A 6 2.57 2.94 -5.21
N VAL A 7 2.48 3.65 -4.09
CA VAL A 7 2.21 5.08 -4.12
C VAL A 7 3.26 5.83 -3.31
N PRO A 8 3.70 7.01 -3.79
CA PRO A 8 4.63 7.82 -3.01
C PRO A 8 3.91 8.42 -1.81
N ALA A 9 4.58 8.39 -0.65
CA ALA A 9 4.00 8.93 0.57
C ALA A 9 4.72 10.18 1.06
N ARG A 10 5.86 10.51 0.45
CA ARG A 10 6.65 11.66 0.88
C ARG A 10 5.87 12.95 0.73
N GLY A 11 5.81 13.73 1.79
CA GLY A 11 5.10 15.01 1.78
C GLY A 11 3.59 14.89 1.75
N MET A 12 3.06 13.69 1.89
CA MET A 12 1.63 13.49 1.91
C MET A 12 1.13 13.23 3.32
N ALA A 13 -0.05 13.71 3.60
CA ALA A 13 -0.76 13.42 4.84
C ALA A 13 -2.14 12.89 4.45
N SER A 14 -3.22 13.50 4.95
CA SER A 14 -4.57 13.03 4.61
C SER A 14 -4.88 13.13 3.11
N THR A 15 -4.13 13.95 2.36
CA THR A 15 -4.31 14.04 0.92
C THR A 15 -4.08 12.70 0.20
N ILE A 16 -3.30 11.80 0.80
CA ILE A 16 -3.08 10.50 0.20
C ILE A 16 -4.38 9.70 0.08
N LEU A 17 -5.33 9.93 1.00
CA LEU A 17 -6.63 9.27 0.93
C LEU A 17 -7.41 9.67 -0.32
N ALA A 18 -7.35 10.94 -0.70
CA ALA A 18 -8.00 11.42 -1.92
C ALA A 18 -7.37 10.78 -3.16
N VAL A 19 -6.04 10.68 -3.18
CA VAL A 19 -5.34 10.07 -4.29
C VAL A 19 -5.73 8.59 -4.41
N LEU A 20 -5.70 7.87 -3.29
CA LEU A 20 -6.03 6.44 -3.28
C LEU A 20 -7.48 6.20 -3.67
N LYS A 21 -8.40 7.02 -3.16
CA LYS A 21 -9.80 6.91 -3.51
C LYS A 21 -9.98 7.07 -5.02
N GLY A 22 -9.34 8.08 -5.60
CA GLY A 22 -9.41 8.30 -7.04
C GLY A 22 -8.87 7.13 -7.83
N MET A 23 -7.73 6.58 -7.41
CA MET A 23 -7.12 5.46 -8.10
C MET A 23 -7.98 4.20 -8.02
N ILE A 24 -8.53 3.92 -6.85
CA ILE A 24 -9.36 2.73 -6.64
C ILE A 24 -10.65 2.84 -7.43
N GLU A 25 -11.31 3.99 -7.40
CA GLU A 25 -12.58 4.19 -8.09
C GLU A 25 -12.40 4.28 -9.60
N TYR A 26 -11.29 4.86 -10.04
CA TYR A 26 -11.02 4.97 -11.46
C TYR A 26 -10.88 3.59 -12.11
N ARG A 27 -10.34 2.64 -11.36
CA ARG A 27 -10.16 1.27 -11.83
C ARG A 27 -11.01 0.33 -11.01
N ASN A 28 -12.32 0.53 -11.06
CA ASN A 28 -13.24 -0.26 -10.26
C ASN A 28 -13.29 -1.74 -10.66
N ASP A 29 -12.79 -2.05 -11.85
CA ASP A 29 -12.69 -3.43 -12.31
C ASP A 29 -11.35 -4.08 -11.91
N SER A 30 -10.43 -3.31 -11.37
CA SER A 30 -9.16 -3.86 -10.91
C SER A 30 -9.32 -4.41 -9.50
N ASN A 31 -8.57 -5.45 -9.19
CA ASN A 31 -8.66 -6.11 -7.89
C ASN A 31 -7.58 -5.56 -6.96
N ILE A 32 -7.66 -4.27 -6.64
CA ILE A 32 -6.68 -3.62 -5.77
C ILE A 32 -6.92 -4.07 -4.34
N ARG A 33 -5.95 -4.78 -3.76
CA ARG A 33 -6.05 -5.33 -2.42
C ARG A 33 -4.97 -4.83 -1.48
N GLY A 34 -3.88 -4.33 -2.00
CA GLY A 34 -2.76 -3.91 -1.18
C GLY A 34 -2.14 -2.62 -1.65
N ILE A 35 -1.48 -1.94 -0.72
CA ILE A 35 -0.79 -0.69 -0.98
C ILE A 35 0.61 -0.79 -0.40
N ILE A 36 1.59 -0.33 -1.15
CA ILE A 36 2.95 -0.17 -0.68
C ILE A 36 3.27 1.31 -0.69
N LEU A 37 3.72 1.82 0.46
CA LEU A 37 4.05 3.23 0.61
C LEU A 37 5.51 3.45 0.26
N ASN A 38 5.77 4.24 -0.77
CA ASN A 38 7.11 4.55 -1.23
C ASN A 38 7.59 5.85 -0.58
N ARG A 39 8.86 5.88 -0.21
CA ARG A 39 9.51 7.07 0.37
C ARG A 39 8.86 7.51 1.67
N ILE A 40 8.77 6.58 2.61
CA ILE A 40 8.25 6.87 3.94
C ILE A 40 9.24 6.34 4.98
N SER A 41 9.46 7.11 6.05
CA SER A 41 10.35 6.65 7.11
C SER A 41 9.72 5.51 7.90
N PRO A 42 10.55 4.59 8.43
CA PRO A 42 10.00 3.51 9.25
C PRO A 42 9.24 4.02 10.48
N MET A 43 9.64 5.18 10.99
CA MET A 43 8.98 5.77 12.15
C MET A 43 7.57 6.27 11.82
N LEU A 44 7.38 6.81 10.62
CA LEU A 44 6.10 7.37 10.19
C LEU A 44 5.17 6.31 9.62
N TYR A 45 5.72 5.19 9.17
CA TYR A 45 4.95 4.16 8.51
C TYR A 45 3.73 3.67 9.32
N PRO A 46 3.87 3.31 10.62
CA PRO A 46 2.71 2.81 11.36
C PRO A 46 1.57 3.81 11.44
N LYS A 47 1.88 5.09 11.60
CA LYS A 47 0.86 6.14 11.68
C LYS A 47 0.15 6.31 10.35
N MET A 48 0.91 6.35 9.26
CA MET A 48 0.36 6.51 7.93
C MET A 48 -0.49 5.31 7.54
N LYS A 49 -0.01 4.10 7.86
CA LYS A 49 -0.74 2.88 7.60
C LYS A 49 -2.10 2.89 8.29
N LYS A 50 -2.12 3.24 9.58
CA LYS A 50 -3.37 3.27 10.34
C LYS A 50 -4.35 4.27 9.74
N MET A 51 -3.87 5.47 9.43
CA MET A 51 -4.72 6.50 8.83
C MET A 51 -5.33 6.03 7.51
N ILE A 52 -4.50 5.43 6.65
CA ILE A 52 -4.94 4.99 5.34
C ILE A 52 -5.97 3.86 5.47
N GLU A 53 -5.66 2.86 6.29
CA GLU A 53 -6.54 1.71 6.41
C GLU A 53 -7.88 2.10 7.02
N GLU A 54 -7.88 2.95 8.02
CA GLU A 54 -9.12 3.43 8.62
C GLU A 54 -9.92 4.28 7.65
N GLY A 55 -9.24 5.16 6.91
CA GLY A 55 -9.91 6.00 5.94
C GLY A 55 -10.53 5.20 4.80
N LEU A 56 -9.80 4.24 4.26
CA LEU A 56 -10.33 3.42 3.17
C LEU A 56 -11.46 2.52 3.65
N GLN A 57 -11.37 2.02 4.86
CA GLN A 57 -12.45 1.20 5.43
C GLN A 57 -13.73 2.03 5.59
N THR A 58 -13.60 3.26 6.03
CA THR A 58 -14.74 4.17 6.15
C THR A 58 -15.41 4.41 4.80
N MET A 59 -14.62 4.42 3.73
CA MET A 59 -15.13 4.59 2.37
C MET A 59 -15.71 3.30 1.79
N GLY A 60 -15.58 2.18 2.50
CA GLY A 60 -16.09 0.89 2.03
C GLY A 60 -15.11 0.06 1.22
N PHE A 61 -13.84 0.45 1.19
CA PHE A 61 -12.82 -0.30 0.45
C PHE A 61 -12.11 -1.31 1.35
N GLN A 62 -11.89 -2.50 0.82
CA GLN A 62 -11.17 -3.55 1.55
C GLN A 62 -9.74 -3.62 1.01
N VAL A 63 -8.93 -2.64 1.38
CA VAL A 63 -7.56 -2.50 0.92
C VAL A 63 -6.67 -2.32 2.15
N GLN A 64 -5.53 -3.01 2.17
CA GLN A 64 -4.60 -2.97 3.29
C GLN A 64 -3.26 -2.42 2.84
N VAL A 65 -2.56 -1.75 3.75
CA VAL A 65 -1.18 -1.33 3.53
C VAL A 65 -0.29 -2.50 3.92
N VAL A 66 0.45 -3.03 2.96
CA VAL A 66 1.16 -4.29 3.15
C VAL A 66 2.67 -4.14 3.28
N GLY A 67 3.19 -2.95 3.00
CA GLY A 67 4.63 -2.73 3.12
C GLY A 67 5.01 -1.31 2.80
N TYR A 68 6.31 -1.04 2.82
CA TYR A 68 6.81 0.30 2.55
C TYR A 68 8.24 0.24 2.01
N VAL A 69 8.66 1.33 1.38
CA VAL A 69 10.03 1.51 0.92
C VAL A 69 10.53 2.82 1.55
N PRO A 70 11.53 2.78 2.42
CA PRO A 70 12.10 4.02 2.94
C PRO A 70 12.87 4.77 1.84
N GLU A 71 13.21 6.02 2.12
CA GLU A 71 13.91 6.83 1.12
C GLU A 71 15.24 6.22 0.71
N GLU A 72 15.93 5.61 1.68
CA GLU A 72 17.19 4.92 1.42
C GLU A 72 17.09 3.53 2.01
N GLY A 73 16.83 2.55 1.18
CA GLY A 73 16.81 1.22 1.72
C GLY A 73 15.97 0.27 0.92
N ALA A 74 15.93 -0.95 1.41
CA ALA A 74 15.26 -2.03 0.73
C ALA A 74 13.77 -2.03 1.04
N PHE A 75 13.04 -2.62 0.12
CA PHE A 75 11.61 -2.86 0.25
C PHE A 75 11.31 -3.69 1.50
N HIS A 76 10.31 -3.27 2.26
CA HIS A 76 9.85 -3.97 3.45
C HIS A 76 8.40 -4.40 3.27
N LEU A 77 8.18 -5.70 3.30
CA LEU A 77 6.84 -6.27 3.21
C LEU A 77 6.49 -6.91 4.54
N GLU A 78 5.30 -6.63 5.05
CA GLU A 78 4.84 -7.30 6.27
C GLU A 78 4.60 -8.76 5.97
N SER A 79 5.19 -9.65 6.77
CA SER A 79 5.16 -11.08 6.50
C SER A 79 3.75 -11.66 6.45
N ARG A 80 2.83 -11.09 7.22
CA ARG A 80 1.45 -11.57 7.22
C ARG A 80 0.71 -11.32 5.91
N HIS A 81 1.29 -10.48 5.03
CA HIS A 81 0.68 -10.15 3.75
C HIS A 81 1.36 -10.82 2.57
N LEU A 82 2.29 -11.73 2.82
CA LEU A 82 2.98 -12.42 1.73
C LEU A 82 2.04 -13.20 0.82
N GLY A 83 0.88 -13.60 1.33
CA GLY A 83 -0.11 -14.29 0.52
C GLY A 83 -0.75 -13.43 -0.56
N LEU A 84 -0.61 -12.10 -0.49
CA LEU A 84 -1.11 -11.22 -1.54
C LEU A 84 -0.21 -11.20 -2.76
N MET A 85 1.02 -11.69 -2.63
CA MET A 85 1.98 -11.76 -3.72
C MET A 85 2.27 -13.23 -4.01
N LEU A 86 2.38 -13.57 -5.29
CA LEU A 86 2.67 -14.95 -5.66
C LEU A 86 4.11 -15.28 -5.31
N PRO A 87 4.33 -16.32 -4.49
CA PRO A 87 5.69 -16.67 -4.06
C PRO A 87 6.66 -16.92 -5.21
N GLU A 88 6.18 -17.49 -6.30
CA GLU A 88 7.02 -17.75 -7.48
C GLU A 88 7.56 -16.45 -8.05
N GLU A 89 6.74 -15.41 -8.10
CA GLU A 89 7.17 -14.12 -8.62
C GLU A 89 8.21 -13.49 -7.71
N ILE A 90 8.00 -13.60 -6.40
CA ILE A 90 8.96 -13.09 -5.43
C ILE A 90 10.29 -13.80 -5.58
N GLY A 91 10.26 -15.13 -5.69
CA GLY A 91 11.47 -15.93 -5.85
C GLY A 91 12.25 -15.59 -7.10
N GLN A 92 11.56 -15.29 -8.18
CA GLN A 92 12.21 -14.95 -9.44
C GLN A 92 12.85 -13.57 -9.43
N ARG A 93 12.32 -12.67 -8.62
CA ARG A 93 12.83 -11.30 -8.56
C ARG A 93 13.97 -11.13 -7.56
N PHE A 94 14.05 -11.98 -6.60
CA PHE A 94 15.05 -11.92 -5.55
C PHE A 94 15.93 -13.14 -5.53
#